data_821f78b4fabe0905165ebb4f180bbdc6
#
_entry.id   821f78b4fabe0905165ebb4f180bbdc6
#
_cell.length_a   1.000
_cell.length_b   1.000
_cell.length_c   1.000
_cell.angle_alpha   90.00
_cell.angle_beta   90.00
_cell.angle_gamma   90.00
#
_symmetry.space_group_name_H-M   'P 1'
#
loop_
_entity.id
_entity.type
_entity.pdbx_description
1 polymer ?
#
loop_
_entity_poly.entity_id
_entity_poly.type
_entity_poly.pdbx_seq_one_letter_code
_entity_poly.pdbx_strand_id
1 'polypeptide(L)'
;MNKPMRTNHPLFKIANSAIIDLPTPSNISLWWNFGSLLGLCLIIQIITGLFLAMHYTADISMAFDSVNHICRDVNYGWLLRTLHANGASFFFICIYLHIGRGMYYGSYKFTHTWMVGVIILFLVMGTAFMGYVLPWGQMSFWGATVITNLLSAIPYLGTMLVQWVWGGFAVDNATLTRFFMIHFLLPFIVIAMVMIHLLFLHQTGSNNPLGLNSNIDKIPFHPYFSYKDIMGFIILLMMLTSLTLLNPYYLGDPDNFTPANPLVTPIHIQPEWYFLFAYAILRSIPNKLGGVIALMMSIMILMILPFYNMSKFQSLKFYPINQILFWLFFIIVILLTWIGMRPVEDPYIFIGQILTILYFMYFLINPLIMKMWDNLLYN
;
A
#
# COMPACT_ATOMS: atom_id res chain seq x y z
N MET A 1 27.43 -0.32 41.34
CA MET A 1 27.21 0.53 40.15
C MET A 1 25.73 0.53 39.81
N ASN A 2 25.09 1.72 39.81
CA ASN A 2 23.68 1.83 39.38
C ASN A 2 23.59 1.58 37.88
N LYS A 3 22.83 0.56 37.47
CA LYS A 3 22.58 0.30 36.05
C LYS A 3 21.77 1.46 35.44
N PRO A 4 22.04 1.88 34.21
CA PRO A 4 21.30 2.94 33.55
C PRO A 4 19.80 2.63 33.52
N MET A 5 18.93 3.64 33.65
CA MET A 5 17.50 3.49 33.69
C MET A 5 16.95 2.78 32.41
N ARG A 6 17.55 3.06 31.23
CA ARG A 6 17.16 2.43 29.94
C ARG A 6 17.32 0.91 29.92
N THR A 7 18.24 0.35 30.73
CA THR A 7 18.50 -1.11 30.78
C THR A 7 17.88 -1.78 32.00
N ASN A 8 17.46 -1.01 33.01
CA ASN A 8 16.94 -1.54 34.26
C ASN A 8 15.41 -1.46 34.36
N HIS A 9 14.78 -0.39 33.86
CA HIS A 9 13.32 -0.24 33.91
C HIS A 9 12.64 -1.13 32.84
N PRO A 10 11.62 -1.94 33.18
CA PRO A 10 11.02 -2.92 32.26
C PRO A 10 10.57 -2.32 30.92
N LEU A 11 9.83 -1.20 30.94
CA LEU A 11 9.35 -0.55 29.72
C LEU A 11 10.48 0.03 28.87
N PHE A 12 11.45 0.71 29.50
CA PHE A 12 12.60 1.28 28.78
C PHE A 12 13.52 0.20 28.23
N LYS A 13 13.62 -0.95 28.89
CA LYS A 13 14.38 -2.09 28.39
C LYS A 13 13.79 -2.63 27.07
N ILE A 14 12.45 -2.67 26.93
CA ILE A 14 11.79 -3.05 25.68
C ILE A 14 12.12 -2.07 24.56
N ALA A 15 11.94 -0.77 24.81
CA ALA A 15 12.29 0.26 23.82
C ALA A 15 13.79 0.25 23.48
N ASN A 16 14.66 0.06 24.48
CA ASN A 16 16.11 -0.02 24.28
C ASN A 16 16.48 -1.19 23.35
N SER A 17 15.93 -2.37 23.58
CA SER A 17 16.23 -3.57 22.76
C SER A 17 15.64 -3.49 21.36
N ALA A 18 14.54 -2.74 21.17
CA ALA A 18 13.85 -2.64 19.89
C ALA A 18 14.37 -1.54 18.96
N ILE A 19 14.95 -0.46 19.54
CA ILE A 19 15.26 0.76 18.76
C ILE A 19 16.69 1.26 19.01
N ILE A 20 17.28 1.03 20.20
CA ILE A 20 18.58 1.61 20.56
C ILE A 20 19.70 0.61 20.34
N ASP A 21 19.73 -0.46 21.12
CA ASP A 21 20.78 -1.47 21.11
C ASP A 21 20.49 -2.62 20.08
N LEU A 22 19.50 -2.46 19.21
CA LEU A 22 19.15 -3.45 18.19
C LEU A 22 20.32 -3.68 17.23
N PRO A 23 20.86 -4.92 17.14
CA PRO A 23 21.95 -5.21 16.22
C PRO A 23 21.48 -5.12 14.77
N THR A 24 22.07 -4.21 14.00
CA THR A 24 21.65 -3.90 12.63
C THR A 24 22.85 -4.03 11.68
N PRO A 25 22.69 -4.61 10.47
CA PRO A 25 23.77 -4.67 9.50
C PRO A 25 24.30 -3.29 9.15
N SER A 26 25.64 -3.12 9.15
CA SER A 26 26.29 -1.83 8.92
C SER A 26 26.04 -1.25 7.52
N ASN A 27 25.79 -2.12 6.53
CA ASN A 27 25.73 -1.80 5.11
C ASN A 27 24.31 -1.58 4.55
N ILE A 28 23.26 -1.44 5.39
CA ILE A 28 21.92 -1.16 4.89
C ILE A 28 21.85 0.20 4.19
N SER A 29 21.23 0.21 3.02
CA SER A 29 21.08 1.39 2.16
C SER A 29 19.81 2.20 2.48
N LEU A 30 19.59 3.29 1.75
CA LEU A 30 18.38 4.13 1.89
C LEU A 30 17.06 3.34 1.66
N TRP A 31 17.09 2.24 0.92
CA TRP A 31 15.92 1.39 0.69
C TRP A 31 15.37 0.75 1.97
N TRP A 32 16.16 0.67 3.04
CA TRP A 32 15.71 0.18 4.35
C TRP A 32 14.96 1.24 5.17
N ASN A 33 15.06 2.52 4.80
CA ASN A 33 14.30 3.59 5.45
C ASN A 33 12.79 3.52 5.17
N PHE A 34 12.35 2.83 4.09
CA PHE A 34 10.93 2.80 3.74
C PHE A 34 10.04 2.14 4.80
N GLY A 35 10.57 1.27 5.66
CA GLY A 35 9.83 0.73 6.80
C GLY A 35 9.50 1.80 7.84
N SER A 36 10.47 2.59 8.27
CA SER A 36 10.26 3.70 9.22
C SER A 36 9.43 4.84 8.61
N LEU A 37 9.61 5.13 7.31
CA LEU A 37 8.79 6.10 6.57
C LEU A 37 7.31 5.68 6.53
N LEU A 38 7.00 4.38 6.39
CA LEU A 38 5.64 3.86 6.48
C LEU A 38 5.05 4.07 7.88
N GLY A 39 5.84 3.90 8.93
CA GLY A 39 5.44 4.24 10.29
C GLY A 39 5.08 5.72 10.44
N LEU A 40 5.89 6.61 9.88
CA LEU A 40 5.61 8.05 9.86
C LEU A 40 4.32 8.36 9.07
N CYS A 41 4.14 7.79 7.88
CA CYS A 41 2.91 7.94 7.11
C CYS A 41 1.68 7.48 7.90
N LEU A 42 1.75 6.33 8.58
CA LEU A 42 0.65 5.82 9.40
C LEU A 42 0.29 6.79 10.53
N ILE A 43 1.29 7.35 11.22
CA ILE A 43 1.09 8.34 12.28
C ILE A 43 0.42 9.61 11.72
N ILE A 44 0.89 10.13 10.58
CA ILE A 44 0.29 11.30 9.92
C ILE A 44 -1.17 11.02 9.57
N GLN A 45 -1.47 9.87 8.97
CA GLN A 45 -2.83 9.51 8.58
C GLN A 45 -3.76 9.39 9.79
N ILE A 46 -3.32 8.77 10.87
CA ILE A 46 -4.13 8.63 12.09
C ILE A 46 -4.38 10.01 12.73
N ILE A 47 -3.35 10.82 12.91
CA ILE A 47 -3.50 12.14 13.54
C ILE A 47 -4.43 13.04 12.71
N THR A 48 -4.17 13.16 11.41
CA THR A 48 -5.02 13.99 10.53
C THR A 48 -6.43 13.44 10.46
N GLY A 49 -6.61 12.11 10.39
CA GLY A 49 -7.92 11.45 10.35
C GLY A 49 -8.73 11.65 11.63
N LEU A 50 -8.11 11.61 12.81
CA LEU A 50 -8.78 11.87 14.09
C LEU A 50 -9.34 13.30 14.14
N PHE A 51 -8.56 14.30 13.71
CA PHE A 51 -9.04 15.69 13.66
C PHE A 51 -10.13 15.89 12.60
N LEU A 52 -10.02 15.26 11.43
CA LEU A 52 -11.08 15.32 10.41
C LEU A 52 -12.38 14.68 10.90
N ALA A 53 -12.31 13.58 11.62
CA ALA A 53 -13.48 12.88 12.16
C ALA A 53 -14.26 13.71 13.19
N MET A 54 -13.64 14.72 13.83
CA MET A 54 -14.32 15.63 14.77
C MET A 54 -15.34 16.54 14.08
N HIS A 55 -15.20 16.77 12.77
CA HIS A 55 -16.02 17.69 11.99
C HIS A 55 -16.80 17.02 10.86
N TYR A 56 -16.47 15.77 10.54
CA TYR A 56 -17.10 15.01 9.46
C TYR A 56 -18.42 14.40 9.91
N THR A 57 -19.43 14.46 9.04
CA THR A 57 -20.75 13.87 9.26
C THR A 57 -20.99 12.76 8.22
N ALA A 58 -21.13 11.49 8.69
CA ALA A 58 -21.36 10.33 7.85
C ALA A 58 -22.85 10.17 7.47
N ASP A 59 -23.37 11.13 6.71
CA ASP A 59 -24.74 11.15 6.19
C ASP A 59 -24.72 11.64 4.75
N ILE A 60 -25.44 10.99 3.84
CA ILE A 60 -25.42 11.32 2.41
C ILE A 60 -25.88 12.75 2.07
N SER A 61 -26.71 13.34 2.91
CA SER A 61 -27.16 14.72 2.77
C SER A 61 -26.16 15.76 3.28
N MET A 62 -25.21 15.36 4.13
CA MET A 62 -24.30 16.27 4.85
C MET A 62 -22.81 15.97 4.59
N ALA A 63 -22.44 14.77 4.13
CA ALA A 63 -21.05 14.34 4.02
C ALA A 63 -20.22 15.28 3.15
N PHE A 64 -20.70 15.60 1.95
CA PHE A 64 -20.01 16.52 1.04
C PHE A 64 -19.86 17.91 1.63
N ASP A 65 -20.91 18.44 2.22
CA ASP A 65 -20.91 19.79 2.84
C ASP A 65 -20.05 19.81 4.11
N SER A 66 -20.01 18.74 4.89
CA SER A 66 -19.12 18.66 6.06
C SER A 66 -17.64 18.70 5.68
N VAL A 67 -17.25 18.08 4.56
CA VAL A 67 -15.87 18.18 4.02
C VAL A 67 -15.59 19.61 3.52
N ASN A 68 -16.55 20.25 2.86
CA ASN A 68 -16.43 21.67 2.47
C ASN A 68 -16.31 22.59 3.69
N HIS A 69 -17.11 22.37 4.73
CA HIS A 69 -17.03 23.07 6.00
C HIS A 69 -15.64 22.93 6.65
N ILE A 70 -15.10 21.71 6.68
CA ILE A 70 -13.73 21.48 7.17
C ILE A 70 -12.72 22.33 6.40
N CYS A 71 -12.82 22.37 5.07
CA CYS A 71 -11.86 23.09 4.23
C CYS A 71 -11.99 24.60 4.32
N ARG A 72 -13.18 25.17 4.59
CA ARG A 72 -13.48 26.59 4.52
C ARG A 72 -13.55 27.29 5.88
N ASP A 73 -14.15 26.62 6.86
CA ASP A 73 -14.54 27.26 8.11
C ASP A 73 -13.74 26.82 9.32
N VAL A 74 -13.20 25.57 9.29
CA VAL A 74 -12.38 25.04 10.38
C VAL A 74 -10.96 25.56 10.28
N ASN A 75 -10.40 26.08 11.37
CA ASN A 75 -9.03 26.57 11.40
C ASN A 75 -8.03 25.47 10.99
N TYR A 76 -7.24 25.74 9.94
CA TYR A 76 -6.32 24.78 9.32
C TYR A 76 -6.98 23.48 8.81
N GLY A 77 -8.31 23.41 8.71
CA GLY A 77 -9.01 22.22 8.22
C GLY A 77 -8.64 21.87 6.79
N TRP A 78 -8.45 22.87 5.92
CA TRP A 78 -7.92 22.67 4.56
C TRP A 78 -6.56 21.97 4.55
N LEU A 79 -5.67 22.33 5.48
CA LEU A 79 -4.33 21.71 5.59
C LEU A 79 -4.44 20.25 6.05
N LEU A 80 -5.24 19.98 7.07
CA LEU A 80 -5.46 18.62 7.58
C LEU A 80 -6.10 17.71 6.51
N ARG A 81 -7.10 18.25 5.78
CA ARG A 81 -7.78 17.51 4.71
C ARG A 81 -6.83 17.18 3.56
N THR A 82 -6.00 18.13 3.12
CA THR A 82 -5.07 17.92 2.01
C THR A 82 -3.85 17.10 2.43
N LEU A 83 -3.36 17.22 3.66
CA LEU A 83 -2.34 16.32 4.22
C LEU A 83 -2.83 14.88 4.30
N HIS A 84 -4.09 14.67 4.70
CA HIS A 84 -4.68 13.33 4.77
C HIS A 84 -4.80 12.70 3.37
N ALA A 85 -5.32 13.44 2.40
CA ALA A 85 -5.48 12.97 1.03
C ALA A 85 -4.14 12.69 0.34
N ASN A 86 -3.20 13.63 0.36
CA ASN A 86 -1.87 13.44 -0.24
C ASN A 86 -1.01 12.45 0.55
N GLY A 87 -1.16 12.42 1.87
CA GLY A 87 -0.48 11.45 2.72
C GLY A 87 -0.82 10.01 2.39
N ALA A 88 -2.05 9.70 1.96
CA ALA A 88 -2.43 8.40 1.43
C ALA A 88 -1.59 8.02 0.20
N SER A 89 -1.40 8.94 -0.74
CA SER A 89 -0.54 8.74 -1.92
C SER A 89 0.92 8.47 -1.52
N PHE A 90 1.48 9.23 -0.58
CA PHE A 90 2.84 9.01 -0.07
C PHE A 90 2.96 7.67 0.67
N PHE A 91 1.92 7.26 1.38
CA PHE A 91 1.88 5.95 2.02
C PHE A 91 2.01 4.83 0.99
N PHE A 92 1.24 4.86 -0.11
CA PHE A 92 1.33 3.86 -1.18
C PHE A 92 2.66 3.90 -1.95
N ILE A 93 3.23 5.08 -2.20
CA ILE A 93 4.59 5.20 -2.76
C ILE A 93 5.58 4.44 -1.88
N CYS A 94 5.56 4.70 -0.57
CA CYS A 94 6.45 4.03 0.38
C CYS A 94 6.18 2.52 0.45
N ILE A 95 4.90 2.06 0.40
CA ILE A 95 4.54 0.64 0.39
C ILE A 95 5.13 -0.06 -0.84
N TYR A 96 4.96 0.48 -2.03
CA TYR A 96 5.45 -0.13 -3.27
C TYR A 96 6.98 -0.19 -3.31
N LEU A 97 7.66 0.84 -2.84
CA LEU A 97 9.12 0.84 -2.72
C LEU A 97 9.60 -0.14 -1.65
N HIS A 98 8.88 -0.27 -0.54
CA HIS A 98 9.17 -1.25 0.50
C HIS A 98 9.01 -2.70 0.01
N ILE A 99 7.96 -3.00 -0.74
CA ILE A 99 7.73 -4.30 -1.38
C ILE A 99 8.81 -4.57 -2.44
N GLY A 100 9.09 -3.60 -3.31
CA GLY A 100 10.11 -3.71 -4.35
C GLY A 100 11.49 -3.98 -3.77
N ARG A 101 11.87 -3.32 -2.65
CA ARG A 101 13.09 -3.62 -1.90
C ARG A 101 13.10 -5.06 -1.42
N GLY A 102 11.98 -5.54 -0.85
CA GLY A 102 11.82 -6.91 -0.39
C GLY A 102 11.98 -7.94 -1.50
N MET A 103 11.45 -7.65 -2.70
CA MET A 103 11.59 -8.51 -3.88
C MET A 103 13.02 -8.49 -4.43
N TYR A 104 13.64 -7.33 -4.57
CA TYR A 104 14.99 -7.18 -5.15
C TYR A 104 16.08 -7.81 -4.27
N TYR A 105 16.03 -7.56 -2.97
CA TYR A 105 17.04 -8.04 -2.03
C TYR A 105 16.68 -9.36 -1.35
N GLY A 106 15.54 -9.97 -1.71
CA GLY A 106 15.14 -11.28 -1.22
C GLY A 106 14.65 -11.31 0.23
N SER A 107 14.20 -10.16 0.77
CA SER A 107 13.62 -10.10 2.12
C SER A 107 12.30 -10.87 2.25
N TYR A 108 11.63 -11.19 1.13
CA TYR A 108 10.44 -12.05 1.10
C TYR A 108 10.71 -13.45 1.66
N LYS A 109 11.97 -13.90 1.71
CA LYS A 109 12.37 -15.18 2.32
C LYS A 109 12.15 -15.21 3.84
N PHE A 110 11.99 -14.05 4.49
CA PHE A 110 11.50 -13.96 5.87
C PHE A 110 9.97 -14.16 5.89
N THR A 111 9.56 -15.42 5.74
CA THR A 111 8.18 -15.82 5.43
C THR A 111 7.14 -15.16 6.34
N HIS A 112 7.31 -15.23 7.66
CA HIS A 112 6.32 -14.65 8.59
C HIS A 112 6.21 -13.14 8.46
N THR A 113 7.35 -12.44 8.40
CA THR A 113 7.40 -11.00 8.21
C THR A 113 6.75 -10.58 6.89
N TRP A 114 7.04 -11.30 5.81
CA TRP A 114 6.49 -11.04 4.49
C TRP A 114 4.98 -11.26 4.42
N MET A 115 4.48 -12.39 4.95
CA MET A 115 3.05 -12.73 4.95
C MET A 115 2.23 -11.70 5.71
N VAL A 116 2.69 -11.28 6.90
CA VAL A 116 2.03 -10.22 7.66
C VAL A 116 2.06 -8.89 6.90
N GLY A 117 3.17 -8.59 6.21
CA GLY A 117 3.27 -7.41 5.34
C GLY A 117 2.23 -7.39 4.22
N VAL A 118 1.96 -8.54 3.58
CA VAL A 118 0.91 -8.64 2.54
C VAL A 118 -0.49 -8.48 3.14
N ILE A 119 -0.74 -8.99 4.35
CA ILE A 119 -2.00 -8.73 5.07
C ILE A 119 -2.17 -7.24 5.37
N ILE A 120 -1.11 -6.56 5.83
CA ILE A 120 -1.12 -5.10 6.04
C ILE A 120 -1.45 -4.36 4.75
N LEU A 121 -0.86 -4.78 3.61
CA LEU A 121 -1.18 -4.19 2.30
C LEU A 121 -2.68 -4.26 2.01
N PHE A 122 -3.34 -5.42 2.19
CA PHE A 122 -4.79 -5.54 2.00
C PHE A 122 -5.59 -4.63 2.95
N LEU A 123 -5.21 -4.55 4.21
CA LEU A 123 -5.86 -3.69 5.18
C LEU A 123 -5.74 -2.20 4.81
N VAL A 124 -4.56 -1.77 4.38
CA VAL A 124 -4.32 -0.39 3.96
C VAL A 124 -5.06 -0.07 2.65
N MET A 125 -5.10 -1.00 1.69
CA MET A 125 -5.90 -0.86 0.46
C MET A 125 -7.39 -0.70 0.79
N GLY A 126 -7.94 -1.55 1.65
CA GLY A 126 -9.33 -1.44 2.11
C GLY A 126 -9.59 -0.13 2.85
N THR A 127 -8.67 0.29 3.73
CA THR A 127 -8.75 1.56 4.44
C THR A 127 -8.81 2.74 3.46
N ALA A 128 -7.91 2.80 2.49
CA ALA A 128 -7.85 3.88 1.52
C ALA A 128 -9.10 3.92 0.63
N PHE A 129 -9.57 2.77 0.15
CA PHE A 129 -10.79 2.68 -0.64
C PHE A 129 -12.00 3.23 0.11
N MET A 130 -12.24 2.77 1.34
CA MET A 130 -13.36 3.27 2.13
C MET A 130 -13.23 4.75 2.46
N GLY A 131 -12.00 5.24 2.73
CA GLY A 131 -11.73 6.64 2.97
C GLY A 131 -12.03 7.55 1.78
N TYR A 132 -11.76 7.07 0.56
CA TYR A 132 -12.07 7.81 -0.67
C TYR A 132 -13.57 7.97 -0.92
N VAL A 133 -14.39 7.06 -0.39
CA VAL A 133 -15.85 7.14 -0.50
C VAL A 133 -16.44 8.23 0.40
N LEU A 134 -15.81 8.55 1.53
CA LEU A 134 -16.38 9.42 2.58
C LEU A 134 -16.72 10.85 2.13
N PRO A 135 -15.99 11.55 1.24
CA PRO A 135 -16.36 12.87 0.78
C PRO A 135 -17.70 12.92 0.04
N TRP A 136 -18.20 11.80 -0.44
CA TRP A 136 -19.47 11.67 -1.14
C TRP A 136 -19.57 12.59 -2.37
N GLY A 137 -18.45 12.70 -3.09
CA GLY A 137 -18.42 13.29 -4.43
C GLY A 137 -18.78 12.26 -5.51
N GLN A 138 -18.80 12.69 -6.78
CA GLN A 138 -19.14 11.83 -7.92
C GLN A 138 -18.24 10.60 -8.01
N MET A 139 -16.92 10.75 -7.87
CA MET A 139 -16.00 9.62 -7.92
C MET A 139 -16.08 8.74 -6.67
N SER A 140 -16.40 9.32 -5.51
CA SER A 140 -16.65 8.55 -4.28
C SER A 140 -17.83 7.60 -4.43
N PHE A 141 -18.97 8.09 -4.92
CA PHE A 141 -20.19 7.31 -5.10
C PHE A 141 -20.06 6.25 -6.20
N TRP A 142 -19.60 6.67 -7.39
CA TRP A 142 -19.50 5.77 -8.54
C TRP A 142 -18.36 4.77 -8.39
N GLY A 143 -17.25 5.16 -7.75
CA GLY A 143 -16.17 4.25 -7.36
C GLY A 143 -16.65 3.18 -6.39
N ALA A 144 -17.42 3.55 -5.35
CA ALA A 144 -18.03 2.60 -4.43
C ALA A 144 -18.97 1.65 -5.16
N THR A 145 -19.84 2.18 -6.02
CA THR A 145 -20.83 1.39 -6.79
C THR A 145 -20.15 0.34 -7.68
N VAL A 146 -19.12 0.73 -8.43
CA VAL A 146 -18.41 -0.18 -9.35
C VAL A 146 -17.63 -1.25 -8.57
N ILE A 147 -16.82 -0.85 -7.62
CA ILE A 147 -15.90 -1.77 -6.93
C ILE A 147 -16.67 -2.76 -6.04
N THR A 148 -17.68 -2.32 -5.30
CA THR A 148 -18.48 -3.25 -4.46
C THR A 148 -19.34 -4.17 -5.30
N ASN A 149 -19.84 -3.72 -6.46
CA ASN A 149 -20.58 -4.57 -7.39
C ASN A 149 -19.71 -5.67 -8.03
N LEU A 150 -18.38 -5.60 -7.94
CA LEU A 150 -17.54 -6.72 -8.39
C LEU A 150 -17.82 -8.02 -7.61
N LEU A 151 -18.28 -7.92 -6.37
CA LEU A 151 -18.67 -9.08 -5.57
C LEU A 151 -19.81 -9.88 -6.20
N SER A 152 -20.67 -9.25 -7.02
CA SER A 152 -21.76 -9.95 -7.71
C SER A 152 -21.28 -10.97 -8.76
N ALA A 153 -19.98 -10.96 -9.10
CA ALA A 153 -19.37 -11.97 -9.94
C ALA A 153 -19.25 -13.35 -9.26
N ILE A 154 -19.33 -13.40 -7.94
CA ILE A 154 -19.22 -14.65 -7.17
C ILE A 154 -20.49 -15.47 -7.40
N PRO A 155 -20.40 -16.70 -7.94
CA PRO A 155 -21.55 -17.52 -8.21
C PRO A 155 -22.39 -17.79 -6.94
N TYR A 156 -23.71 -17.79 -7.07
CA TYR A 156 -24.72 -18.06 -6.03
C TYR A 156 -24.78 -17.02 -4.90
N LEU A 157 -23.65 -16.55 -4.38
CA LEU A 157 -23.58 -15.67 -3.21
C LEU A 157 -23.42 -14.18 -3.57
N GLY A 158 -23.00 -13.86 -4.79
CA GLY A 158 -22.53 -12.53 -5.16
C GLY A 158 -23.56 -11.42 -4.92
N THR A 159 -24.79 -11.60 -5.32
CA THR A 159 -25.87 -10.61 -5.13
C THR A 159 -26.16 -10.37 -3.63
N MET A 160 -26.20 -11.43 -2.83
CA MET A 160 -26.39 -11.31 -1.37
C MET A 160 -25.24 -10.56 -0.72
N LEU A 161 -23.99 -10.82 -1.13
CA LEU A 161 -22.80 -10.14 -0.61
C LEU A 161 -22.81 -8.65 -0.96
N VAL A 162 -23.19 -8.30 -2.19
CA VAL A 162 -23.33 -6.90 -2.60
C VAL A 162 -24.37 -6.18 -1.74
N GLN A 163 -25.57 -6.74 -1.61
CA GLN A 163 -26.63 -6.16 -0.79
C GLN A 163 -26.23 -6.07 0.70
N TRP A 164 -25.50 -7.05 1.20
CA TRP A 164 -24.98 -7.01 2.55
C TRP A 164 -23.95 -5.88 2.75
N VAL A 165 -23.03 -5.67 1.80
CA VAL A 165 -22.06 -4.57 1.84
C VAL A 165 -22.77 -3.22 1.74
N TRP A 166 -23.72 -3.07 0.81
CA TRP A 166 -24.48 -1.82 0.65
C TRP A 166 -25.41 -1.53 1.83
N GLY A 167 -25.95 -2.57 2.48
CA GLY A 167 -26.98 -2.46 3.50
C GLY A 167 -28.36 -2.16 2.93
N GLY A 168 -28.56 -2.48 1.67
CA GLY A 168 -29.76 -2.25 0.89
C GLY A 168 -29.58 -2.70 -0.57
N PHE A 169 -30.36 -2.16 -1.47
CA PHE A 169 -30.36 -2.55 -2.88
C PHE A 169 -29.48 -1.63 -3.76
N ALA A 170 -28.95 -0.57 -3.19
CA ALA A 170 -28.05 0.39 -3.84
C ALA A 170 -27.03 0.94 -2.84
N VAL A 171 -25.96 1.58 -3.36
CA VAL A 171 -25.05 2.39 -2.56
C VAL A 171 -25.81 3.60 -2.04
N ASP A 172 -25.91 3.73 -0.71
CA ASP A 172 -26.71 4.76 -0.05
C ASP A 172 -26.17 5.04 1.36
N ASN A 173 -26.93 5.72 2.20
CA ASN A 173 -26.56 6.12 3.55
C ASN A 173 -26.03 4.97 4.41
N ALA A 174 -26.66 3.80 4.33
CA ALA A 174 -26.17 2.61 5.06
C ALA A 174 -24.75 2.19 4.62
N THR A 175 -24.41 2.36 3.34
CA THR A 175 -23.06 2.10 2.85
C THR A 175 -22.07 3.11 3.41
N LEU A 176 -22.41 4.39 3.35
CA LEU A 176 -21.55 5.49 3.81
C LEU A 176 -21.23 5.36 5.30
N THR A 177 -22.24 5.13 6.14
CA THR A 177 -22.04 4.97 7.59
C THR A 177 -21.17 3.77 7.95
N ARG A 178 -21.34 2.63 7.27
CA ARG A 178 -20.49 1.44 7.44
C ARG A 178 -19.05 1.72 7.03
N PHE A 179 -18.85 2.38 5.90
CA PHE A 179 -17.51 2.69 5.39
C PHE A 179 -16.80 3.70 6.30
N PHE A 180 -17.51 4.67 6.85
CA PHE A 180 -16.93 5.56 7.86
C PHE A 180 -16.45 4.79 9.09
N MET A 181 -17.30 3.93 9.65
CA MET A 181 -16.96 3.16 10.84
C MET A 181 -15.74 2.25 10.58
N ILE A 182 -15.73 1.53 9.45
CA ILE A 182 -14.64 0.60 9.14
C ILE A 182 -13.35 1.37 8.79
N HIS A 183 -13.45 2.48 8.05
CA HIS A 183 -12.30 3.34 7.75
C HIS A 183 -11.66 3.91 9.04
N PHE A 184 -12.47 4.30 10.02
CA PHE A 184 -11.99 4.78 11.31
C PHE A 184 -11.31 3.67 12.12
N LEU A 185 -11.84 2.45 12.09
CA LEU A 185 -11.36 1.31 12.88
C LEU A 185 -10.07 0.69 12.31
N LEU A 186 -10.00 0.51 10.98
CA LEU A 186 -8.92 -0.25 10.33
C LEU A 186 -7.51 0.27 10.63
N PRO A 187 -7.21 1.57 10.71
CA PRO A 187 -5.87 2.06 11.05
C PRO A 187 -5.35 1.53 12.39
N PHE A 188 -6.21 1.32 13.37
CA PHE A 188 -5.82 0.76 14.67
C PHE A 188 -5.51 -0.73 14.56
N ILE A 189 -6.24 -1.46 13.71
CA ILE A 189 -5.91 -2.86 13.37
C ILE A 189 -4.57 -2.91 12.63
N VAL A 190 -4.31 -1.97 11.72
CA VAL A 190 -3.02 -1.85 11.02
C VAL A 190 -1.88 -1.62 12.02
N ILE A 191 -2.05 -0.77 13.06
CA ILE A 191 -1.03 -0.62 14.13
C ILE A 191 -0.72 -1.97 14.77
N ALA A 192 -1.74 -2.73 15.18
CA ALA A 192 -1.55 -4.04 15.79
C ALA A 192 -0.79 -5.00 14.85
N MET A 193 -1.15 -5.02 13.57
CA MET A 193 -0.47 -5.85 12.57
C MET A 193 0.98 -5.39 12.31
N VAL A 194 1.26 -4.08 12.33
CA VAL A 194 2.62 -3.53 12.23
C VAL A 194 3.47 -3.98 13.41
N MET A 195 2.91 -4.00 14.64
CA MET A 195 3.63 -4.53 15.81
C MET A 195 3.99 -6.01 15.64
N ILE A 196 3.08 -6.83 15.09
CA ILE A 196 3.34 -8.24 14.77
C ILE A 196 4.42 -8.36 13.66
N HIS A 197 4.35 -7.53 12.64
CA HIS A 197 5.33 -7.47 11.55
C HIS A 197 6.75 -7.18 12.07
N LEU A 198 6.88 -6.19 12.96
CA LEU A 198 8.15 -5.85 13.61
C LEU A 198 8.64 -6.94 14.55
N LEU A 199 7.72 -7.61 15.27
CA LEU A 199 8.07 -8.72 16.15
C LEU A 199 8.72 -9.86 15.36
N PHE A 200 8.16 -10.24 14.21
CA PHE A 200 8.77 -11.24 13.34
C PHE A 200 10.08 -10.77 12.71
N LEU A 201 10.18 -9.48 12.32
CA LEU A 201 11.42 -8.92 11.82
C LEU A 201 12.54 -8.97 12.86
N HIS A 202 12.25 -8.69 14.12
CA HIS A 202 13.24 -8.70 15.19
C HIS A 202 13.74 -10.10 15.54
N GLN A 203 13.00 -11.16 15.24
CA GLN A 203 13.46 -12.54 15.43
C GLN A 203 14.65 -12.89 14.54
N THR A 204 14.65 -12.42 13.29
CA THR A 204 15.70 -12.69 12.30
C THR A 204 16.71 -11.55 12.16
N GLY A 205 16.31 -10.32 12.54
CA GLY A 205 16.98 -9.10 12.18
C GLY A 205 16.75 -8.69 10.73
N SER A 206 17.16 -7.48 10.37
CA SER A 206 17.03 -6.96 9.00
C SER A 206 17.97 -7.67 8.05
N ASN A 207 17.53 -7.87 6.81
CA ASN A 207 18.37 -8.26 5.69
C ASN A 207 19.34 -7.11 5.33
N ASN A 208 20.27 -7.36 4.42
CA ASN A 208 21.22 -6.37 3.92
C ASN A 208 21.32 -6.40 2.39
N PRO A 209 21.91 -5.37 1.74
CA PRO A 209 21.96 -5.28 0.29
C PRO A 209 22.70 -6.43 -0.40
N LEU A 210 23.63 -7.09 0.27
CA LEU A 210 24.36 -8.24 -0.30
C LEU A 210 23.58 -9.54 -0.20
N GLY A 211 22.59 -9.63 0.73
CA GLY A 211 21.86 -10.88 0.98
C GLY A 211 22.72 -11.97 1.61
N LEU A 212 23.83 -11.59 2.26
CA LEU A 212 24.73 -12.47 3.00
C LEU A 212 24.49 -12.36 4.50
N ASN A 213 24.97 -13.36 5.25
CA ASN A 213 24.89 -13.32 6.72
C ASN A 213 25.72 -12.16 7.27
N SER A 214 25.08 -11.25 8.01
CA SER A 214 25.68 -10.03 8.56
C SER A 214 26.08 -10.15 10.04
N ASN A 215 26.06 -11.33 10.63
CA ASN A 215 26.33 -11.50 12.07
C ASN A 215 27.73 -11.02 12.49
N ILE A 216 28.69 -11.01 11.57
CA ILE A 216 30.07 -10.54 11.82
C ILE A 216 30.23 -9.01 11.65
N ASP A 217 29.21 -8.31 11.11
CA ASP A 217 29.27 -6.86 10.82
C ASP A 217 27.92 -6.21 11.12
N LYS A 218 27.60 -6.15 12.41
CA LYS A 218 26.44 -5.45 12.94
C LYS A 218 26.86 -4.34 13.89
N ILE A 219 26.13 -3.24 13.82
CA ILE A 219 26.29 -2.08 14.70
C ILE A 219 24.95 -1.81 15.42
N PRO A 220 24.93 -1.10 16.56
CA PRO A 220 23.67 -0.69 17.20
C PRO A 220 22.85 0.19 16.27
N PHE A 221 21.54 0.07 16.33
CA PHE A 221 20.65 0.90 15.51
C PHE A 221 20.81 2.38 15.84
N HIS A 222 20.83 2.74 17.10
CA HIS A 222 21.13 4.11 17.53
C HIS A 222 22.63 4.26 17.85
N PRO A 223 23.31 5.31 17.37
CA PRO A 223 22.76 6.51 16.68
C PRO A 223 22.69 6.40 15.15
N TYR A 224 23.32 5.41 14.53
CA TYR A 224 23.58 5.39 13.09
C TYR A 224 22.29 5.41 12.25
N PHE A 225 21.39 4.47 12.47
CA PHE A 225 20.18 4.33 11.68
C PHE A 225 19.02 5.19 12.21
N SER A 226 19.08 5.63 13.47
CA SER A 226 18.16 6.65 13.99
C SER A 226 18.33 7.97 13.25
N TYR A 227 19.55 8.45 13.06
CA TYR A 227 19.80 9.67 12.30
C TYR A 227 19.52 9.50 10.81
N LYS A 228 19.79 8.32 10.24
CA LYS A 228 19.46 8.00 8.87
C LYS A 228 17.95 8.01 8.64
N ASP A 229 17.16 7.48 9.56
CA ASP A 229 15.70 7.53 9.50
C ASP A 229 15.17 8.96 9.63
N ILE A 230 15.72 9.78 10.53
CA ILE A 230 15.36 11.21 10.66
C ILE A 230 15.60 11.97 9.35
N MET A 231 16.70 11.72 8.65
CA MET A 231 16.94 12.31 7.32
C MET A 231 15.84 11.90 6.32
N GLY A 232 15.44 10.63 6.33
CA GLY A 232 14.32 10.15 5.52
C GLY A 232 13.00 10.86 5.87
N PHE A 233 12.72 11.05 7.18
CA PHE A 233 11.52 11.76 7.64
C PHE A 233 11.50 13.21 7.15
N ILE A 234 12.64 13.92 7.24
CA ILE A 234 12.74 15.30 6.74
C ILE A 234 12.44 15.37 5.25
N ILE A 235 13.02 14.48 4.45
CA ILE A 235 12.82 14.45 2.99
C ILE A 235 11.35 14.16 2.66
N LEU A 236 10.74 13.16 3.29
CA LEU A 236 9.34 12.80 3.07
C LEU A 236 8.40 13.95 3.46
N LEU A 237 8.60 14.55 4.64
CA LEU A 237 7.80 15.69 5.11
C LEU A 237 7.97 16.89 4.18
N MET A 238 9.18 17.19 3.73
CA MET A 238 9.43 18.26 2.77
C MET A 238 8.66 18.04 1.45
N MET A 239 8.70 16.82 0.91
CA MET A 239 7.98 16.49 -0.33
C MET A 239 6.46 16.53 -0.13
N LEU A 240 5.95 15.96 0.94
CA LEU A 240 4.52 15.93 1.26
C LEU A 240 3.98 17.35 1.51
N THR A 241 4.68 18.15 2.32
CA THR A 241 4.25 19.52 2.59
C THR A 241 4.36 20.41 1.35
N SER A 242 5.40 20.25 0.52
CA SER A 242 5.52 20.97 -0.74
C SER A 242 4.33 20.69 -1.67
N LEU A 243 3.98 19.42 -1.87
CA LEU A 243 2.81 19.05 -2.67
C LEU A 243 1.52 19.63 -2.07
N THR A 244 1.33 19.46 -0.77
CA THR A 244 0.13 19.90 -0.04
C THR A 244 -0.07 21.43 -0.11
N LEU A 245 1.01 22.20 -0.06
CA LEU A 245 0.94 23.67 -0.05
C LEU A 245 0.91 24.29 -1.44
N LEU A 246 1.63 23.70 -2.42
CA LEU A 246 1.77 24.27 -3.75
C LEU A 246 0.71 23.76 -4.74
N ASN A 247 0.34 22.49 -4.65
CA ASN A 247 -0.61 21.86 -5.58
C ASN A 247 -1.43 20.74 -4.91
N PRO A 248 -2.28 21.06 -3.92
CA PRO A 248 -2.90 20.08 -3.03
C PRO A 248 -3.81 19.05 -3.71
N TYR A 249 -4.31 19.34 -4.91
CA TYR A 249 -5.29 18.51 -5.63
C TYR A 249 -4.70 17.79 -6.86
N TYR A 250 -3.39 17.88 -7.06
CA TYR A 250 -2.72 17.34 -8.26
C TYR A 250 -2.91 15.82 -8.43
N LEU A 251 -2.99 15.07 -7.33
CA LEU A 251 -3.13 13.61 -7.34
C LEU A 251 -4.59 13.16 -7.23
N GLY A 252 -5.54 14.07 -7.04
CA GLY A 252 -6.96 13.76 -6.92
C GLY A 252 -7.71 13.85 -8.24
N ASP A 253 -8.93 13.34 -8.26
CA ASP A 253 -9.83 13.39 -9.42
C ASP A 253 -10.71 14.65 -9.33
N PRO A 254 -10.79 15.50 -10.39
CA PRO A 254 -11.58 16.70 -10.38
C PRO A 254 -13.09 16.44 -10.26
N ASP A 255 -13.62 15.33 -10.77
CA ASP A 255 -15.06 15.02 -10.68
C ASP A 255 -15.51 14.80 -9.22
N ASN A 256 -14.57 14.49 -8.31
CA ASN A 256 -14.89 14.32 -6.89
C ASN A 256 -15.14 15.65 -6.13
N PHE A 257 -14.96 16.81 -6.79
CA PHE A 257 -15.38 18.11 -6.29
C PHE A 257 -16.84 18.46 -6.60
N THR A 258 -17.55 17.57 -7.30
CA THR A 258 -18.99 17.68 -7.54
C THR A 258 -19.73 16.74 -6.59
N PRO A 259 -20.83 17.18 -5.93
CA PRO A 259 -21.63 16.32 -5.07
C PRO A 259 -22.12 15.06 -5.82
N ALA A 260 -22.20 13.95 -5.11
CA ALA A 260 -22.66 12.68 -5.67
C ALA A 260 -24.08 12.79 -6.26
N ASN A 261 -24.23 12.40 -7.52
CA ASN A 261 -25.52 12.31 -8.19
C ASN A 261 -25.69 10.90 -8.79
N PRO A 262 -26.59 10.07 -8.23
CA PRO A 262 -26.80 8.70 -8.70
C PRO A 262 -27.44 8.61 -10.10
N LEU A 263 -27.98 9.72 -10.62
CA LEU A 263 -28.63 9.78 -11.94
C LEU A 263 -27.67 10.20 -13.06
N VAL A 264 -26.46 10.68 -12.71
CA VAL A 264 -25.48 11.18 -13.67
C VAL A 264 -24.19 10.39 -13.53
N THR A 265 -23.92 9.51 -14.49
CA THR A 265 -22.66 8.75 -14.51
C THR A 265 -21.52 9.59 -15.07
N PRO A 266 -20.37 9.69 -14.37
CA PRO A 266 -19.16 10.31 -14.92
C PRO A 266 -18.69 9.63 -16.20
N ILE A 267 -18.03 10.37 -17.09
CA ILE A 267 -17.48 9.84 -18.34
C ILE A 267 -16.42 8.77 -18.05
N HIS A 268 -15.62 8.99 -17.04
CA HIS A 268 -14.57 8.07 -16.60
C HIS A 268 -14.74 7.74 -15.12
N ILE A 269 -14.97 6.47 -14.80
CA ILE A 269 -14.95 5.98 -13.42
C ILE A 269 -13.64 5.22 -13.25
N GLN A 270 -12.73 5.80 -12.45
CA GLN A 270 -11.42 5.20 -12.17
C GLN A 270 -11.10 5.29 -10.67
N PRO A 271 -10.37 4.32 -10.12
CA PRO A 271 -9.86 4.43 -8.76
C PRO A 271 -8.66 5.39 -8.70
N GLU A 272 -8.24 5.71 -7.49
CA GLU A 272 -7.00 6.45 -7.22
C GLU A 272 -5.80 5.76 -7.90
N TRP A 273 -4.77 6.56 -8.27
CA TRP A 273 -3.64 6.12 -9.10
C TRP A 273 -2.93 4.86 -8.56
N TYR A 274 -2.87 4.68 -7.25
CA TYR A 274 -2.21 3.54 -6.62
C TYR A 274 -2.96 2.20 -6.77
N PHE A 275 -4.19 2.21 -7.25
CA PHE A 275 -4.97 1.01 -7.59
C PHE A 275 -5.05 0.74 -9.08
N LEU A 276 -4.60 1.68 -9.92
CA LEU A 276 -4.81 1.60 -11.37
C LEU A 276 -4.15 0.40 -12.04
N PHE A 277 -2.98 -0.06 -11.59
CA PHE A 277 -2.36 -1.26 -12.14
C PHE A 277 -3.24 -2.51 -11.96
N ALA A 278 -3.82 -2.69 -10.77
CA ALA A 278 -4.74 -3.80 -10.50
C ALA A 278 -6.09 -3.64 -11.23
N TYR A 279 -6.55 -2.38 -11.37
CA TYR A 279 -7.72 -2.05 -12.17
C TYR A 279 -7.52 -2.32 -13.66
N ALA A 280 -6.34 -2.06 -14.21
CA ALA A 280 -5.98 -2.43 -15.58
C ALA A 280 -6.02 -3.96 -15.77
N ILE A 281 -5.48 -4.72 -14.83
CA ILE A 281 -5.52 -6.19 -14.84
C ILE A 281 -6.97 -6.69 -14.81
N LEU A 282 -7.81 -6.13 -13.94
CA LEU A 282 -9.24 -6.45 -13.90
C LEU A 282 -9.90 -6.27 -15.29
N ARG A 283 -9.68 -5.11 -15.92
CA ARG A 283 -10.32 -4.73 -17.19
C ARG A 283 -9.77 -5.49 -18.41
N SER A 284 -8.57 -6.06 -18.30
CA SER A 284 -7.93 -6.81 -19.39
C SER A 284 -8.63 -8.14 -19.69
N ILE A 285 -9.43 -8.66 -18.76
CA ILE A 285 -10.12 -9.94 -18.89
C ILE A 285 -11.60 -9.69 -19.19
N PRO A 286 -12.12 -10.17 -20.33
CA PRO A 286 -13.49 -9.85 -20.76
C PRO A 286 -14.58 -10.52 -19.90
N ASN A 287 -14.24 -11.52 -19.07
CA ASN A 287 -15.16 -12.16 -18.15
C ASN A 287 -15.11 -11.50 -16.77
N LYS A 288 -16.26 -11.09 -16.21
CA LYS A 288 -16.36 -10.38 -14.92
C LYS A 288 -15.72 -11.16 -13.76
N LEU A 289 -16.04 -12.46 -13.64
CA LEU A 289 -15.47 -13.31 -12.59
C LEU A 289 -13.97 -13.48 -12.78
N GLY A 290 -13.52 -13.75 -14.02
CA GLY A 290 -12.10 -13.85 -14.36
C GLY A 290 -11.32 -12.57 -14.02
N GLY A 291 -11.89 -11.40 -14.33
CA GLY A 291 -11.30 -10.11 -14.00
C GLY A 291 -11.16 -9.90 -12.49
N VAL A 292 -12.20 -10.23 -11.71
CA VAL A 292 -12.15 -10.15 -10.24
C VAL A 292 -11.09 -11.08 -9.65
N ILE A 293 -11.01 -12.32 -10.15
CA ILE A 293 -9.98 -13.27 -9.73
C ILE A 293 -8.59 -12.71 -10.06
N ALA A 294 -8.38 -12.17 -11.26
CA ALA A 294 -7.09 -11.62 -11.67
C ALA A 294 -6.69 -10.40 -10.82
N LEU A 295 -7.63 -9.51 -10.49
CA LEU A 295 -7.39 -8.40 -9.59
C LEU A 295 -6.92 -8.90 -8.21
N MET A 296 -7.64 -9.84 -7.61
CA MET A 296 -7.26 -10.41 -6.32
C MET A 296 -5.90 -11.12 -6.40
N MET A 297 -5.68 -11.92 -7.44
CA MET A 297 -4.42 -12.63 -7.65
C MET A 297 -3.24 -11.69 -7.91
N SER A 298 -3.45 -10.50 -8.48
CA SER A 298 -2.38 -9.52 -8.67
C SER A 298 -1.71 -9.09 -7.36
N ILE A 299 -2.44 -9.13 -6.26
CA ILE A 299 -1.92 -8.85 -4.91
C ILE A 299 -1.53 -10.16 -4.20
N MET A 300 -2.41 -11.17 -4.23
CA MET A 300 -2.17 -12.43 -3.51
C MET A 300 -0.95 -13.21 -4.02
N ILE A 301 -0.53 -12.99 -5.26
CA ILE A 301 0.67 -13.63 -5.83
C ILE A 301 1.93 -13.32 -5.02
N LEU A 302 1.98 -12.20 -4.31
CA LEU A 302 3.08 -11.86 -3.39
C LEU A 302 3.22 -12.89 -2.27
N MET A 303 2.12 -13.52 -1.83
CA MET A 303 2.16 -14.57 -0.80
C MET A 303 2.86 -15.84 -1.26
N ILE A 304 2.96 -16.08 -2.57
CA ILE A 304 3.59 -17.28 -3.14
C ILE A 304 5.12 -17.18 -3.13
N LEU A 305 5.68 -15.97 -3.17
CA LEU A 305 7.13 -15.75 -3.29
C LEU A 305 7.98 -16.49 -2.27
N PRO A 306 7.65 -16.54 -0.96
CA PRO A 306 8.46 -17.27 0.02
C PRO A 306 8.52 -18.77 -0.25
N PHE A 307 7.46 -19.35 -0.82
CA PHE A 307 7.31 -20.79 -1.03
C PHE A 307 7.85 -21.25 -2.40
N TYR A 308 7.87 -20.38 -3.38
CA TYR A 308 8.35 -20.65 -4.73
C TYR A 308 9.76 -20.07 -4.96
N ASN A 309 10.63 -20.20 -3.95
CA ASN A 309 12.00 -19.74 -4.04
C ASN A 309 12.93 -20.90 -4.41
N MET A 310 13.70 -20.74 -5.49
CA MET A 310 14.61 -21.76 -6.03
C MET A 310 16.08 -21.33 -6.01
N SER A 311 16.41 -20.14 -5.48
CA SER A 311 17.75 -19.56 -5.54
C SER A 311 18.62 -19.97 -4.36
N LYS A 312 19.93 -20.19 -4.62
CA LYS A 312 20.95 -20.46 -3.59
C LYS A 312 21.24 -19.17 -2.77
N PHE A 313 21.30 -18.01 -3.43
CA PHE A 313 21.56 -16.72 -2.78
C PHE A 313 20.27 -15.95 -2.53
N GLN A 314 20.29 -15.04 -1.56
CA GLN A 314 19.11 -14.30 -1.14
C GLN A 314 18.82 -13.10 -2.04
N SER A 315 19.83 -12.28 -2.35
CA SER A 315 19.68 -11.06 -3.13
C SER A 315 19.81 -11.29 -4.64
N LEU A 316 19.10 -10.53 -5.47
CA LEU A 316 19.28 -10.51 -6.91
C LEU A 316 20.65 -10.02 -7.36
N LYS A 317 21.49 -9.48 -6.46
CA LYS A 317 22.85 -9.03 -6.80
C LYS A 317 23.72 -10.13 -7.43
N PHE A 318 23.42 -11.39 -7.16
CA PHE A 318 24.13 -12.53 -7.71
C PHE A 318 23.48 -13.09 -9.00
N TYR A 319 22.38 -12.49 -9.47
CA TYR A 319 21.56 -12.96 -10.58
C TYR A 319 21.36 -11.83 -11.61
N PRO A 320 22.33 -11.56 -12.51
CA PRO A 320 22.29 -10.42 -13.40
C PRO A 320 21.07 -10.41 -14.34
N ILE A 321 20.65 -11.58 -14.85
CA ILE A 321 19.45 -11.69 -15.69
C ILE A 321 18.19 -11.30 -14.90
N ASN A 322 18.10 -11.74 -13.64
CA ASN A 322 16.95 -11.45 -12.78
C ASN A 322 16.91 -9.99 -12.35
N GLN A 323 18.04 -9.27 -12.30
CA GLN A 323 18.03 -7.81 -12.14
C GLN A 323 17.34 -7.12 -13.31
N ILE A 324 17.64 -7.53 -14.55
CA ILE A 324 16.97 -7.00 -15.75
C ILE A 324 15.46 -7.30 -15.69
N LEU A 325 15.08 -8.54 -15.36
CA LEU A 325 13.67 -8.93 -15.24
C LEU A 325 12.93 -8.13 -14.16
N PHE A 326 13.58 -7.82 -13.03
CA PHE A 326 12.98 -6.99 -11.99
C PHE A 326 12.67 -5.59 -12.48
N TRP A 327 13.59 -4.95 -13.20
CA TRP A 327 13.36 -3.61 -13.74
C TRP A 327 12.34 -3.60 -14.87
N LEU A 328 12.29 -4.65 -15.69
CA LEU A 328 11.21 -4.84 -16.67
C LEU A 328 9.85 -4.99 -15.97
N PHE A 329 9.79 -5.76 -14.88
CA PHE A 329 8.57 -5.88 -14.08
C PHE A 329 8.13 -4.53 -13.51
N PHE A 330 9.05 -3.72 -12.99
CA PHE A 330 8.76 -2.36 -12.54
C PHE A 330 8.16 -1.49 -13.65
N ILE A 331 8.73 -1.56 -14.86
CA ILE A 331 8.18 -0.86 -16.03
C ILE A 331 6.77 -1.38 -16.37
N ILE A 332 6.54 -2.69 -16.31
CA ILE A 332 5.22 -3.29 -16.55
C ILE A 332 4.17 -2.72 -15.57
N VAL A 333 4.50 -2.60 -14.29
CA VAL A 333 3.58 -2.01 -13.28
C VAL A 333 3.27 -0.55 -13.60
N ILE A 334 4.26 0.25 -14.01
CA ILE A 334 4.05 1.65 -14.43
C ILE A 334 3.14 1.71 -15.66
N LEU A 335 3.41 0.88 -16.66
CA LEU A 335 2.58 0.83 -17.88
C LEU A 335 1.16 0.36 -17.59
N LEU A 336 0.97 -0.62 -16.70
CA LEU A 336 -0.38 -1.04 -16.25
C LEU A 336 -1.08 0.11 -15.51
N THR A 337 -0.37 0.88 -14.69
CA THR A 337 -0.93 2.08 -14.03
C THR A 337 -1.40 3.09 -15.07
N TRP A 338 -0.60 3.34 -16.10
CA TRP A 338 -0.97 4.21 -17.22
C TRP A 338 -2.18 3.68 -17.99
N ILE A 339 -2.23 2.38 -18.33
CA ILE A 339 -3.38 1.74 -19.00
C ILE A 339 -4.64 1.83 -18.14
N GLY A 340 -4.52 1.73 -16.81
CA GLY A 340 -5.64 1.88 -15.89
C GLY A 340 -6.40 3.21 -16.02
N MET A 341 -5.71 4.27 -16.46
CA MET A 341 -6.27 5.60 -16.70
C MET A 341 -6.86 5.78 -18.11
N ARG A 342 -6.64 4.82 -19.04
CA ARG A 342 -7.06 4.96 -20.44
C ARG A 342 -8.49 4.43 -20.64
N PRO A 343 -9.22 4.94 -21.66
CA PRO A 343 -10.52 4.41 -22.03
C PRO A 343 -10.41 2.93 -22.45
N VAL A 344 -11.56 2.21 -22.37
CA VAL A 344 -11.65 0.79 -22.73
C VAL A 344 -11.89 0.65 -24.24
N GLU A 345 -10.85 0.96 -25.03
CA GLU A 345 -10.88 0.92 -26.50
C GLU A 345 -9.50 0.50 -27.04
N ASP A 346 -9.45 0.11 -28.31
CA ASP A 346 -8.17 -0.18 -28.97
C ASP A 346 -7.36 1.11 -29.19
N PRO A 347 -6.04 1.06 -28.99
CA PRO A 347 -5.17 -0.12 -28.72
C PRO A 347 -5.01 -0.49 -27.24
N TYR A 348 -5.64 0.24 -26.32
CA TYR A 348 -5.39 0.10 -24.87
C TYR A 348 -5.84 -1.26 -24.30
N ILE A 349 -6.91 -1.85 -24.84
CA ILE A 349 -7.38 -3.18 -24.45
C ILE A 349 -6.29 -4.21 -24.71
N PHE A 350 -5.79 -4.27 -25.94
CA PHE A 350 -4.76 -5.24 -26.35
C PHE A 350 -3.45 -5.06 -25.57
N ILE A 351 -3.00 -3.80 -25.39
CA ILE A 351 -1.80 -3.50 -24.62
C ILE A 351 -1.99 -3.96 -23.14
N GLY A 352 -3.15 -3.69 -22.54
CA GLY A 352 -3.48 -4.12 -21.19
C GLY A 352 -3.44 -5.64 -21.02
N GLN A 353 -3.94 -6.40 -22.01
CA GLN A 353 -3.88 -7.86 -22.00
C GLN A 353 -2.45 -8.39 -22.03
N ILE A 354 -1.60 -7.85 -22.92
CA ILE A 354 -0.18 -8.24 -23.00
C ILE A 354 0.53 -7.94 -21.67
N LEU A 355 0.37 -6.72 -21.14
CA LEU A 355 1.00 -6.32 -19.89
C LEU A 355 0.53 -7.17 -18.70
N THR A 356 -0.74 -7.57 -18.68
CA THR A 356 -1.29 -8.47 -17.64
C THR A 356 -0.63 -9.84 -17.69
N ILE A 357 -0.47 -10.42 -18.88
CA ILE A 357 0.26 -11.69 -19.06
C ILE A 357 1.69 -11.54 -18.56
N LEU A 358 2.40 -10.49 -18.99
CA LEU A 358 3.79 -10.25 -18.58
C LEU A 358 3.92 -10.03 -17.07
N TYR A 359 2.94 -9.37 -16.43
CA TYR A 359 2.89 -9.19 -14.98
C TYR A 359 2.94 -10.54 -14.24
N PHE A 360 2.05 -11.47 -14.59
CA PHE A 360 2.01 -12.79 -13.94
C PHE A 360 3.20 -13.67 -14.33
N MET A 361 3.65 -13.60 -15.58
CA MET A 361 4.81 -14.35 -16.07
C MET A 361 6.09 -14.03 -15.31
N TYR A 362 6.27 -12.79 -14.80
CA TYR A 362 7.41 -12.47 -13.96
C TYR A 362 7.54 -13.41 -12.76
N PHE A 363 6.45 -13.64 -12.04
CA PHE A 363 6.46 -14.48 -10.84
C PHE A 363 6.74 -15.97 -11.14
N LEU A 364 6.42 -16.43 -12.33
CA LEU A 364 6.71 -17.79 -12.78
C LEU A 364 8.14 -17.93 -13.29
N ILE A 365 8.59 -17.01 -14.11
CA ILE A 365 9.89 -17.09 -14.81
C ILE A 365 11.05 -16.76 -13.87
N ASN A 366 10.89 -15.75 -12.99
CA ASN A 366 11.98 -15.25 -12.17
C ASN A 366 12.66 -16.34 -11.30
N PRO A 367 11.96 -17.21 -10.56
CA PRO A 367 12.60 -18.30 -9.80
C PRO A 367 13.24 -19.36 -10.68
N LEU A 368 12.65 -19.65 -11.84
CA LEU A 368 13.21 -20.63 -12.78
C LEU A 368 14.56 -20.18 -13.34
N ILE A 369 14.66 -18.91 -13.74
CA ILE A 369 15.93 -18.35 -14.24
C ILE A 369 16.99 -18.32 -13.15
N MET A 370 16.63 -18.02 -11.90
CA MET A 370 17.56 -18.11 -10.77
C MET A 370 18.12 -19.55 -10.62
N LYS A 371 17.24 -20.56 -10.67
CA LYS A 371 17.65 -21.96 -10.61
C LYS A 371 18.55 -22.36 -11.78
N MET A 372 18.21 -21.93 -13.00
CA MET A 372 19.04 -22.19 -14.18
C MET A 372 20.42 -21.54 -14.05
N TRP A 373 20.49 -20.31 -13.54
CA TRP A 373 21.74 -19.60 -13.29
C TRP A 373 22.62 -20.33 -12.25
N ASP A 374 22.01 -20.77 -11.14
CA ASP A 374 22.71 -21.53 -10.12
C ASP A 374 23.26 -22.86 -10.67
N ASN A 375 22.47 -23.56 -11.49
CA ASN A 375 22.94 -24.83 -12.12
C ASN A 375 24.07 -24.57 -13.10
N LEU A 376 24.05 -23.46 -13.83
CA LEU A 376 25.11 -23.11 -14.79
C LEU A 376 26.45 -22.81 -14.10
N LEU A 377 26.40 -22.23 -12.89
CA LEU A 377 27.61 -21.78 -12.18
C LEU A 377 28.16 -22.84 -11.20
N TYR A 378 27.33 -23.74 -10.66
CA TYR A 378 27.67 -24.58 -9.52
C TYR A 378 27.39 -26.08 -9.75
N ASN A 379 26.95 -26.48 -10.92
CA ASN A 379 26.88 -27.87 -11.39
C ASN A 379 27.71 -28.04 -12.64
#